data_91c475775b21b9b2013df111f039ea3c
#
_entry.id   91c475775b21b9b2013df111f039ea3c
#
_cell.length_a   1.000
_cell.length_b   1.000
_cell.length_c   1.000
_cell.angle_alpha   90.00
_cell.angle_beta   90.00
_cell.angle_gamma   90.00
#
_symmetry.space_group_name_H-M   'P 1'
#
loop_
_entity.id
_entity.type
_entity.pdbx_description
1 polymer ?
#
loop_
_entity_poly.entity_id
_entity_poly.type
_entity_poly.pdbx_seq_one_letter_code
_entity_poly.pdbx_strand_id
1 'polypeptide(L)'
;VFVGIQPAFGYEGDPMRLLFEKGFAPTHAFSAFYRWLREDFGAHALLHFGTHGALEFMPGKQTGLSAECWPDRLIGDMPNIYLYASNNPSEGTIAKRRAAATLVSYLTPPVSEAGVYKGLQTLKEMLERYRSLEPQAGTEAQELAELIQAQAAELELAAAEPAWGAQAAAQIQRVNEAVLELAYTLIPYGLHVVGQAMAPQAVLETLQTCAKAWYELVLPAQVLQTLADGGAAQQAWQQLQGGPAPVLATLEQLQQLERTRSQLLQDHEIKGILRALDGRFVAPAPGGDLLRTPEVLPTGRNVHGFDPFRIPSAYAVKDGARQAQRLIERYQADGHALPESIAMVLWGTDNLKTEGGPIAQVLALMGAR
;
A
#
# COMPACT_ATOMS: atom_id res chain seq x y z
N VAL A 1 -12.59 -28.01 -5.24
CA VAL A 1 -11.87 -26.85 -4.74
C VAL A 1 -11.28 -27.20 -3.39
N PHE A 2 -10.00 -26.93 -3.20
CA PHE A 2 -9.30 -27.01 -1.91
C PHE A 2 -9.10 -25.60 -1.39
N VAL A 3 -9.32 -25.39 -0.11
CA VAL A 3 -9.03 -24.15 0.59
C VAL A 3 -8.06 -24.49 1.72
N GLY A 4 -6.88 -23.89 1.69
CA GLY A 4 -5.83 -24.17 2.67
C GLY A 4 -5.14 -22.91 3.16
N ILE A 5 -4.47 -23.02 4.27
CA ILE A 5 -3.59 -21.97 4.80
C ILE A 5 -2.16 -22.31 4.36
N GLN A 6 -1.51 -21.37 3.68
CA GLN A 6 -0.10 -21.51 3.29
C GLN A 6 0.76 -21.68 4.54
N PRO A 7 1.62 -22.72 4.60
CA PRO A 7 2.53 -22.89 5.71
C PRO A 7 3.51 -21.72 5.87
N ALA A 8 4.00 -21.52 7.09
CA ALA A 8 5.04 -20.53 7.35
C ALA A 8 6.32 -20.86 6.55
N PHE A 9 6.93 -19.88 5.97
CA PHE A 9 8.17 -20.05 5.18
C PHE A 9 9.44 -20.10 6.01
N GLY A 10 9.33 -19.96 7.35
CA GLY A 10 10.43 -20.19 8.30
C GLY A 10 11.37 -19.01 8.48
N TYR A 11 10.93 -17.82 8.14
CA TYR A 11 11.67 -16.58 8.36
C TYR A 11 10.83 -15.62 9.21
N GLU A 12 11.46 -15.07 10.26
CA GLU A 12 10.88 -14.02 11.09
C GLU A 12 11.59 -12.71 10.79
N GLY A 13 10.85 -11.70 10.35
CA GLY A 13 11.37 -10.39 10.00
C GLY A 13 10.84 -9.88 8.67
N ASP A 14 11.56 -8.92 8.08
CA ASP A 14 11.19 -8.33 6.79
C ASP A 14 11.37 -9.33 5.64
N PRO A 15 10.28 -9.77 4.97
CA PRO A 15 10.37 -10.72 3.85
C PRO A 15 11.23 -10.21 2.68
N MET A 16 11.37 -8.89 2.52
CA MET A 16 12.20 -8.30 1.48
C MET A 16 13.68 -8.70 1.60
N ARG A 17 14.16 -9.01 2.80
CA ARG A 17 15.53 -9.48 3.02
C ARG A 17 15.79 -10.85 2.37
N LEU A 18 14.78 -11.69 2.24
CA LEU A 18 14.90 -13.01 1.60
C LEU A 18 15.31 -12.92 0.14
N LEU A 19 14.98 -11.82 -0.55
CA LEU A 19 15.39 -11.58 -1.95
C LEU A 19 16.91 -11.54 -2.11
N PHE A 20 17.64 -11.19 -1.04
CA PHE A 20 19.08 -10.99 -1.02
C PHE A 20 19.83 -12.11 -0.30
N GLU A 21 19.12 -12.99 0.39
CA GLU A 21 19.69 -14.06 1.21
C GLU A 21 20.12 -15.24 0.35
N LYS A 22 21.41 -15.57 0.35
CA LYS A 22 21.97 -16.63 -0.52
C LYS A 22 21.89 -18.03 0.08
N GLY A 23 21.78 -18.13 1.39
CA GLY A 23 21.80 -19.42 2.11
C GLY A 23 20.43 -19.94 2.53
N PHE A 24 19.37 -19.22 2.23
CA PHE A 24 18.03 -19.56 2.66
C PHE A 24 17.36 -20.56 1.69
N ALA A 25 16.58 -21.47 2.24
CA ALA A 25 15.69 -22.36 1.51
C ALA A 25 14.32 -22.38 2.20
N PRO A 26 13.23 -22.57 1.46
CA PRO A 26 11.91 -22.75 2.06
C PRO A 26 11.89 -23.92 3.01
N THR A 27 11.05 -23.87 4.04
CA THR A 27 10.87 -25.01 4.95
C THR A 27 10.33 -26.23 4.21
N HIS A 28 10.55 -27.41 4.78
CA HIS A 28 9.99 -28.65 4.24
C HIS A 28 8.46 -28.58 4.11
N ALA A 29 7.78 -27.99 5.12
CA ALA A 29 6.33 -27.82 5.10
C ALA A 29 5.88 -26.92 3.94
N PHE A 30 6.56 -25.79 3.71
CA PHE A 30 6.27 -24.86 2.62
C PHE A 30 6.46 -25.52 1.25
N SER A 31 7.59 -26.24 1.07
CA SER A 31 7.90 -26.95 -0.17
C SER A 31 6.94 -28.12 -0.44
N ALA A 32 6.63 -28.90 0.60
CA ALA A 32 5.72 -30.02 0.51
C ALA A 32 4.28 -29.58 0.17
N PHE A 33 3.84 -28.43 0.68
CA PHE A 33 2.53 -27.87 0.37
C PHE A 33 2.35 -27.62 -1.13
N TYR A 34 3.29 -26.95 -1.79
CA TYR A 34 3.23 -26.66 -3.23
C TYR A 34 3.39 -27.94 -4.05
N ARG A 35 4.26 -28.84 -3.62
CA ARG A 35 4.44 -30.14 -4.29
C ARG A 35 3.15 -30.95 -4.23
N TRP A 36 2.54 -31.05 -3.05
CA TRP A 36 1.27 -31.74 -2.87
C TRP A 36 0.16 -31.17 -3.75
N LEU A 37 0.04 -29.84 -3.83
CA LEU A 37 -0.95 -29.19 -4.69
C LEU A 37 -0.79 -29.58 -6.15
N ARG A 38 0.44 -29.70 -6.66
CA ARG A 38 0.72 -30.03 -8.05
C ARG A 38 0.61 -31.53 -8.32
N GLU A 39 1.27 -32.34 -7.50
CA GLU A 39 1.52 -33.76 -7.81
C GLU A 39 0.43 -34.68 -7.25
N ASP A 40 -0.02 -34.47 -6.02
CA ASP A 40 -0.97 -35.34 -5.34
C ASP A 40 -2.42 -34.86 -5.50
N PHE A 41 -2.67 -33.56 -5.24
CA PHE A 41 -4.01 -32.99 -5.42
C PHE A 41 -4.34 -32.71 -6.89
N GLY A 42 -3.35 -32.46 -7.73
CA GLY A 42 -3.52 -32.19 -9.15
C GLY A 42 -4.27 -30.90 -9.43
N ALA A 43 -3.91 -29.81 -8.75
CA ALA A 43 -4.54 -28.50 -8.95
C ALA A 43 -4.32 -27.98 -10.35
N HIS A 44 -5.38 -27.47 -10.99
CA HIS A 44 -5.29 -26.85 -12.32
C HIS A 44 -4.89 -25.37 -12.28
N ALA A 45 -5.08 -24.70 -11.15
CA ALA A 45 -4.67 -23.33 -10.89
C ALA A 45 -4.57 -23.10 -9.40
N LEU A 46 -3.76 -22.13 -9.01
CA LEU A 46 -3.62 -21.66 -7.62
C LEU A 46 -4.10 -20.22 -7.54
N LEU A 47 -5.03 -19.96 -6.62
CA LEU A 47 -5.45 -18.61 -6.22
C LEU A 47 -4.88 -18.31 -4.84
N HIS A 48 -3.89 -17.43 -4.79
CA HIS A 48 -3.46 -16.82 -3.54
C HIS A 48 -4.45 -15.72 -3.14
N PHE A 49 -4.91 -15.80 -1.91
CA PHE A 49 -5.93 -14.90 -1.40
C PHE A 49 -5.39 -14.19 -0.13
N GLY A 50 -5.12 -12.90 -0.23
CA GLY A 50 -4.56 -12.13 0.88
C GLY A 50 -4.14 -10.72 0.50
N THR A 51 -3.48 -10.04 1.42
CA THR A 51 -2.98 -8.68 1.20
C THR A 51 -1.78 -8.69 0.25
N HIS A 52 -0.91 -9.67 0.41
CA HIS A 52 0.28 -9.97 -0.38
C HIS A 52 0.56 -11.47 -0.30
N GLY A 53 1.57 -11.95 -1.02
CA GLY A 53 1.98 -13.36 -0.97
C GLY A 53 3.26 -13.58 -0.16
N ALA A 54 3.73 -14.83 -0.15
CA ALA A 54 5.02 -15.24 0.40
C ALA A 54 5.91 -15.94 -0.63
N LEU A 55 5.31 -16.56 -1.64
CA LEU A 55 6.03 -17.30 -2.68
C LEU A 55 7.06 -16.46 -3.41
N GLU A 56 6.69 -15.23 -3.78
CA GLU A 56 7.53 -14.30 -4.54
C GLU A 56 8.77 -13.84 -3.78
N PHE A 57 8.78 -13.93 -2.45
CA PHE A 57 9.93 -13.55 -1.62
C PHE A 57 10.96 -14.67 -1.48
N MET A 58 10.65 -15.89 -1.88
CA MET A 58 11.59 -17.00 -1.81
C MET A 58 12.86 -16.73 -2.65
N PRO A 59 14.04 -17.21 -2.21
CA PRO A 59 15.33 -16.89 -2.85
C PRO A 59 15.39 -17.23 -4.33
N GLY A 60 16.16 -16.40 -5.06
CA GLY A 60 16.37 -16.53 -6.50
C GLY A 60 16.81 -15.22 -7.12
N LYS A 61 16.57 -15.02 -8.41
CA LYS A 61 16.79 -13.76 -9.09
C LYS A 61 15.88 -12.68 -8.49
N GLN A 62 16.41 -11.49 -8.27
CA GLN A 62 15.68 -10.39 -7.61
C GLN A 62 14.55 -9.81 -8.48
N THR A 63 14.77 -9.69 -9.78
CA THR A 63 13.86 -9.01 -10.70
C THR A 63 13.38 -9.88 -11.85
N GLY A 64 13.51 -11.16 -11.71
CA GLY A 64 13.16 -12.11 -12.77
C GLY A 64 12.92 -13.50 -12.22
N LEU A 65 12.80 -14.46 -13.12
CA LEU A 65 12.51 -15.85 -12.81
C LEU A 65 13.43 -16.75 -13.64
N SER A 66 13.85 -17.86 -13.05
CA SER A 66 14.52 -18.96 -13.74
C SER A 66 14.23 -20.27 -13.02
N ALA A 67 14.45 -21.39 -13.68
CA ALA A 67 14.26 -22.73 -13.11
C ALA A 67 15.05 -23.01 -11.81
N GLU A 68 16.06 -22.18 -11.49
CA GLU A 68 16.82 -22.28 -10.26
C GLU A 68 16.21 -21.45 -9.11
N CYS A 69 15.27 -20.54 -9.41
CA CYS A 69 14.60 -19.74 -8.40
C CYS A 69 13.58 -20.59 -7.63
N TRP A 70 13.54 -20.42 -6.30
CA TRP A 70 12.57 -21.14 -5.48
C TRP A 70 11.13 -20.88 -5.88
N PRO A 71 10.69 -19.65 -6.20
CA PRO A 71 9.31 -19.43 -6.66
C PRO A 71 8.94 -20.27 -7.88
N ASP A 72 9.82 -20.35 -8.87
CA ASP A 72 9.60 -21.15 -10.09
C ASP A 72 9.53 -22.65 -9.78
N ARG A 73 10.48 -23.15 -8.99
CA ARG A 73 10.52 -24.56 -8.58
C ARG A 73 9.30 -24.99 -7.78
N LEU A 74 8.73 -24.08 -6.98
CA LEU A 74 7.57 -24.35 -6.15
C LEU A 74 6.28 -24.32 -6.95
N ILE A 75 6.07 -23.30 -7.77
CA ILE A 75 4.83 -23.15 -8.57
C ILE A 75 4.83 -24.01 -9.83
N GLY A 76 6.00 -24.20 -10.46
CA GLY A 76 6.12 -24.93 -11.71
C GLY A 76 5.32 -24.28 -12.84
N ASP A 77 4.58 -25.09 -13.57
CA ASP A 77 3.72 -24.69 -14.69
C ASP A 77 2.26 -24.38 -14.28
N MET A 78 1.96 -24.44 -12.98
CA MET A 78 0.61 -24.20 -12.47
C MET A 78 0.24 -22.70 -12.61
N PRO A 79 -0.89 -22.36 -13.27
CA PRO A 79 -1.40 -21.00 -13.31
C PRO A 79 -1.50 -20.39 -11.93
N ASN A 80 -0.84 -19.24 -11.74
CA ASN A 80 -0.71 -18.56 -10.45
C ASN A 80 -1.48 -17.25 -10.49
N ILE A 81 -2.52 -17.17 -9.72
CA ILE A 81 -3.39 -15.99 -9.62
C ILE A 81 -3.31 -15.45 -8.20
N TYR A 82 -3.13 -14.15 -8.07
CA TYR A 82 -3.12 -13.45 -6.79
C TYR A 82 -4.28 -12.47 -6.71
N LEU A 83 -5.11 -12.61 -5.70
CA LEU A 83 -5.94 -11.50 -5.26
C LEU A 83 -5.07 -10.58 -4.41
N TYR A 84 -4.84 -9.37 -4.89
CA TYR A 84 -3.82 -8.47 -4.36
C TYR A 84 -4.38 -7.11 -3.99
N ALA A 85 -3.91 -6.52 -2.88
CA ALA A 85 -4.33 -5.19 -2.46
C ALA A 85 -3.93 -4.13 -3.49
N SER A 86 -4.88 -3.30 -3.91
CA SER A 86 -4.65 -2.26 -4.93
C SER A 86 -3.59 -1.24 -4.51
N ASN A 87 -3.44 -0.98 -3.22
CA ASN A 87 -2.49 -0.03 -2.65
C ASN A 87 -1.08 -0.60 -2.43
N ASN A 88 -0.83 -1.87 -2.78
CA ASN A 88 0.49 -2.50 -2.71
C ASN A 88 1.05 -2.92 -4.09
N PRO A 89 1.18 -1.97 -5.03
CA PRO A 89 1.60 -2.28 -6.40
C PRO A 89 3.08 -2.67 -6.52
N SER A 90 3.95 -2.27 -5.58
CA SER A 90 5.37 -2.59 -5.58
C SER A 90 5.61 -4.07 -5.35
N GLU A 91 5.02 -4.64 -4.31
CA GLU A 91 5.09 -6.08 -4.05
C GLU A 91 4.32 -6.87 -5.10
N GLY A 92 3.19 -6.35 -5.61
CA GLY A 92 2.49 -6.93 -6.74
C GLY A 92 3.39 -7.07 -7.97
N THR A 93 4.26 -6.12 -8.24
CA THR A 93 5.25 -6.22 -9.32
C THR A 93 6.27 -7.33 -9.05
N ILE A 94 6.68 -7.54 -7.81
CA ILE A 94 7.55 -8.66 -7.41
C ILE A 94 6.83 -9.99 -7.67
N ALA A 95 5.58 -10.12 -7.27
CA ALA A 95 4.79 -11.32 -7.52
C ALA A 95 4.68 -11.64 -9.03
N LYS A 96 4.44 -10.65 -9.88
CA LYS A 96 4.42 -10.83 -11.34
C LYS A 96 5.76 -11.30 -11.90
N ARG A 97 6.85 -10.72 -11.45
CA ARG A 97 8.20 -10.97 -11.99
C ARG A 97 8.84 -12.24 -11.43
N ARG A 98 8.51 -12.62 -10.21
CA ARG A 98 9.18 -13.70 -9.49
C ARG A 98 8.31 -14.92 -9.24
N ALA A 99 7.00 -14.82 -9.41
CA ALA A 99 6.08 -15.93 -9.22
C ALA A 99 5.13 -16.12 -10.41
N ALA A 100 5.42 -15.49 -11.56
CA ALA A 100 4.61 -15.53 -12.77
C ALA A 100 3.11 -15.22 -12.51
N ALA A 101 2.82 -14.37 -11.53
CA ALA A 101 1.48 -14.13 -11.05
C ALA A 101 0.65 -13.26 -11.99
N THR A 102 -0.60 -13.64 -12.20
CA THR A 102 -1.65 -12.75 -12.70
C THR A 102 -2.33 -12.12 -11.50
N LEU A 103 -2.22 -10.79 -11.35
CA LEU A 103 -2.85 -10.10 -10.25
C LEU A 103 -4.30 -9.76 -10.56
N VAL A 104 -5.13 -9.85 -9.54
CA VAL A 104 -6.51 -9.35 -9.53
C VAL A 104 -6.63 -8.43 -8.33
N SER A 105 -6.78 -7.13 -8.58
CA SER A 105 -6.81 -6.14 -7.51
C SER A 105 -8.12 -6.17 -6.73
N TYR A 106 -8.04 -5.94 -5.41
CA TYR A 106 -9.19 -5.60 -4.59
C TYR A 106 -9.00 -4.24 -3.94
N LEU A 107 -10.12 -3.60 -3.59
CA LEU A 107 -10.11 -2.28 -2.99
C LEU A 107 -9.64 -2.35 -1.54
N THR A 108 -8.63 -1.57 -1.21
CA THR A 108 -8.30 -1.26 0.19
C THR A 108 -9.17 -0.09 0.63
N PRO A 109 -9.95 -0.23 1.72
CA PRO A 109 -10.77 0.87 2.21
C PRO A 109 -9.91 2.10 2.51
N PRO A 110 -10.32 3.31 2.10
CA PRO A 110 -9.62 4.52 2.48
C PRO A 110 -9.72 4.72 3.99
N VAL A 111 -8.62 5.15 4.61
CA VAL A 111 -8.59 5.41 6.05
C VAL A 111 -9.30 6.73 6.34
N SER A 112 -10.35 6.70 7.13
CA SER A 112 -11.27 7.82 7.33
C SER A 112 -10.75 8.97 8.21
N GLU A 113 -9.66 8.77 8.97
CA GLU A 113 -9.11 9.81 9.87
C GLU A 113 -7.61 10.05 9.66
N ALA A 114 -7.28 11.06 8.86
CA ALA A 114 -5.91 11.38 8.49
C ALA A 114 -5.00 11.83 9.67
N GLY A 115 -5.56 12.33 10.78
CA GLY A 115 -4.79 12.84 11.93
C GLY A 115 -4.25 11.71 12.82
N VAL A 116 -5.14 10.85 13.28
CA VAL A 116 -4.80 9.67 14.11
C VAL A 116 -3.95 8.69 13.30
N TYR A 117 -4.22 8.56 12.01
CA TYR A 117 -3.46 7.70 11.11
C TYR A 117 -2.00 8.13 10.97
N LYS A 118 -1.69 9.43 10.87
CA LYS A 118 -0.30 9.91 10.78
C LYS A 118 0.49 9.56 12.04
N GLY A 119 -0.09 9.79 13.22
CA GLY A 119 0.52 9.42 14.49
C GLY A 119 0.76 7.92 14.61
N LEU A 120 -0.23 7.12 14.20
CA LEU A 120 -0.14 5.67 14.20
C LEU A 120 0.91 5.15 13.21
N GLN A 121 1.03 5.76 12.04
CA GLN A 121 2.06 5.39 11.06
C GLN A 121 3.46 5.72 11.59
N THR A 122 3.65 6.91 12.18
CA THR A 122 4.92 7.28 12.81
C THR A 122 5.30 6.30 13.92
N LEU A 123 4.33 5.91 14.76
CA LEU A 123 4.55 4.94 15.81
C LEU A 123 4.92 3.55 15.26
N LYS A 124 4.26 3.10 14.18
CA LYS A 124 4.61 1.85 13.49
C LYS A 124 6.05 1.86 12.95
N GLU A 125 6.45 2.95 12.30
CA GLU A 125 7.81 3.11 11.77
C GLU A 125 8.86 3.06 12.90
N MET A 126 8.58 3.69 14.05
CA MET A 126 9.45 3.63 15.22
C MET A 126 9.53 2.20 15.81
N LEU A 127 8.40 1.50 15.88
CA LEU A 127 8.34 0.12 16.35
C LEU A 127 9.11 -0.84 15.44
N GLU A 128 9.02 -0.67 14.13
CA GLU A 128 9.78 -1.43 13.14
C GLU A 128 11.28 -1.15 13.26
N ARG A 129 11.64 0.13 13.41
CA ARG A 129 13.03 0.52 13.65
C ARG A 129 13.58 -0.11 14.93
N TYR A 130 12.83 -0.08 16.03
CA TYR A 130 13.25 -0.71 17.30
C TYR A 130 13.50 -2.21 17.15
N ARG A 131 12.66 -2.91 16.40
CA ARG A 131 12.85 -4.34 16.12
C ARG A 131 14.07 -4.64 15.25
N SER A 132 14.45 -3.69 14.40
CA SER A 132 15.61 -3.85 13.50
C SER A 132 16.95 -3.54 14.18
N LEU A 133 16.94 -3.03 15.42
CA LEU A 133 18.16 -2.74 16.18
C LEU A 133 18.87 -4.05 16.59
N GLU A 134 20.19 -4.04 16.48
CA GLU A 134 21.01 -5.15 16.99
C GLU A 134 20.94 -5.21 18.52
N PRO A 135 21.10 -6.40 19.13
CA PRO A 135 21.03 -6.58 20.59
C PRO A 135 22.01 -5.71 21.41
N GLN A 136 23.00 -5.13 20.73
CA GLN A 136 24.05 -4.30 21.35
C GLN A 136 23.83 -2.79 21.20
N ALA A 137 22.72 -2.35 20.65
CA ALA A 137 22.39 -0.94 20.36
C ALA A 137 21.99 -0.12 21.61
N GLY A 138 22.51 -0.43 22.79
CA GLY A 138 22.17 0.07 24.13
C GLY A 138 21.56 1.48 24.20
N THR A 139 22.31 2.53 23.85
CA THR A 139 21.84 3.92 23.94
C THR A 139 20.76 4.24 22.88
N GLU A 140 20.95 3.78 21.65
CA GLU A 140 19.98 4.01 20.57
C GLU A 140 18.62 3.33 20.86
N ALA A 141 18.66 2.11 21.41
CA ALA A 141 17.45 1.40 21.80
C ALA A 141 16.70 2.13 22.92
N GLN A 142 17.43 2.74 23.87
CA GLN A 142 16.82 3.50 24.96
C GLN A 142 16.18 4.80 24.46
N GLU A 143 16.89 5.59 23.65
CA GLU A 143 16.36 6.81 23.04
C GLU A 143 15.12 6.53 22.19
N LEU A 144 15.15 5.47 21.39
CA LEU A 144 14.01 5.09 20.57
C LEU A 144 12.83 4.60 21.42
N ALA A 145 13.08 3.92 22.54
CA ALA A 145 12.02 3.51 23.47
C ALA A 145 11.32 4.71 24.13
N GLU A 146 12.08 5.77 24.47
CA GLU A 146 11.52 7.03 25.00
C GLU A 146 10.64 7.73 23.95
N LEU A 147 11.09 7.78 22.69
CA LEU A 147 10.30 8.35 21.59
C LEU A 147 9.03 7.53 21.32
N ILE A 148 9.11 6.20 21.37
CA ILE A 148 7.95 5.31 21.23
C ILE A 148 6.97 5.56 22.37
N GLN A 149 7.44 5.69 23.62
CA GLN A 149 6.59 5.99 24.75
C GLN A 149 5.86 7.32 24.60
N ALA A 150 6.58 8.38 24.21
CA ALA A 150 5.99 9.70 23.99
C ALA A 150 4.90 9.66 22.89
N GLN A 151 5.20 9.04 21.75
CA GLN A 151 4.25 8.92 20.64
C GLN A 151 3.05 8.03 20.99
N ALA A 152 3.28 6.95 21.75
CA ALA A 152 2.20 6.08 22.23
C ALA A 152 1.29 6.79 23.23
N ALA A 153 1.83 7.69 24.05
CA ALA A 153 1.06 8.50 24.98
C ALA A 153 0.19 9.55 24.26
N GLU A 154 0.68 10.17 23.19
CA GLU A 154 -0.12 11.08 22.34
C GLU A 154 -1.32 10.37 21.69
N LEU A 155 -1.19 9.07 21.44
CA LEU A 155 -2.25 8.22 20.88
C LEU A 155 -3.10 7.51 21.95
N GLU A 156 -2.90 7.82 23.22
CA GLU A 156 -3.57 7.20 24.37
C GLU A 156 -3.36 5.68 24.48
N LEU A 157 -2.29 5.16 23.88
CA LEU A 157 -1.94 3.73 23.89
C LEU A 157 -1.03 3.35 25.07
N ALA A 158 -0.42 4.34 25.72
CA ALA A 158 0.44 4.15 26.89
C ALA A 158 0.41 5.39 27.78
N ALA A 159 0.84 5.24 29.05
CA ALA A 159 1.06 6.38 29.93
C ALA A 159 2.40 7.07 29.57
N ALA A 160 2.40 8.42 29.60
CA ALA A 160 3.61 9.20 29.36
C ALA A 160 4.66 8.97 30.46
N GLU A 161 4.22 8.76 31.69
CA GLU A 161 5.05 8.50 32.85
C GLU A 161 4.51 7.34 33.70
N PRO A 162 5.35 6.62 34.47
CA PRO A 162 6.82 6.77 34.52
C PRO A 162 7.52 6.24 33.26
N ALA A 163 8.77 6.70 33.02
CA ALA A 163 9.59 6.16 31.93
C ALA A 163 9.76 4.65 32.06
N TRP A 164 9.68 3.94 30.94
CA TRP A 164 9.65 2.46 30.93
C TRP A 164 10.96 1.80 31.44
N GLY A 165 12.11 2.47 31.30
CA GLY A 165 13.39 1.99 31.78
C GLY A 165 13.67 0.53 31.39
N ALA A 166 13.97 -0.31 32.37
CA ALA A 166 14.23 -1.74 32.14
C ALA A 166 13.05 -2.56 31.60
N GLN A 167 11.84 -2.00 31.66
CA GLN A 167 10.62 -2.65 31.14
C GLN A 167 10.29 -2.25 29.69
N ALA A 168 11.13 -1.42 29.05
CA ALA A 168 10.87 -0.87 27.73
C ALA A 168 10.49 -1.94 26.69
N ALA A 169 11.23 -3.03 26.60
CA ALA A 169 10.97 -4.09 25.64
C ALA A 169 9.58 -4.71 25.81
N ALA A 170 9.15 -4.99 27.05
CA ALA A 170 7.83 -5.55 27.34
C ALA A 170 6.70 -4.53 27.06
N GLN A 171 6.92 -3.26 27.33
CA GLN A 171 5.94 -2.19 27.05
C GLN A 171 5.83 -1.94 25.54
N ILE A 172 6.94 -1.95 24.82
CA ILE A 172 6.96 -1.82 23.35
C ILE A 172 6.18 -2.95 22.70
N GLN A 173 6.29 -4.18 23.20
CA GLN A 173 5.49 -5.29 22.70
C GLN A 173 3.99 -5.05 22.93
N ARG A 174 3.58 -4.57 24.10
CA ARG A 174 2.18 -4.23 24.39
C ARG A 174 1.67 -3.10 23.50
N VAL A 175 2.47 -2.06 23.31
CA VAL A 175 2.13 -0.96 22.41
C VAL A 175 1.97 -1.48 20.99
N ASN A 176 2.83 -2.38 20.54
CA ASN A 176 2.69 -2.97 19.22
C ASN A 176 1.39 -3.78 19.05
N GLU A 177 1.00 -4.56 20.05
CA GLU A 177 -0.27 -5.27 20.05
C GLU A 177 -1.45 -4.30 20.01
N ALA A 178 -1.41 -3.23 20.84
CA ALA A 178 -2.43 -2.19 20.86
C ALA A 178 -2.49 -1.39 19.54
N VAL A 179 -1.36 -1.12 18.90
CA VAL A 179 -1.28 -0.48 17.58
C VAL A 179 -1.91 -1.35 16.50
N LEU A 180 -1.71 -2.67 16.54
CA LEU A 180 -2.35 -3.59 15.61
C LEU A 180 -3.87 -3.62 15.84
N GLU A 181 -4.31 -3.70 17.09
CA GLU A 181 -5.73 -3.67 17.44
C GLU A 181 -6.39 -2.35 17.03
N LEU A 182 -5.74 -1.22 17.31
CA LEU A 182 -6.22 0.11 16.90
C LEU A 182 -6.25 0.23 15.37
N ALA A 183 -5.24 -0.26 14.66
CA ALA A 183 -5.22 -0.26 13.21
C ALA A 183 -6.39 -1.06 12.61
N TYR A 184 -6.80 -2.15 13.25
CA TYR A 184 -8.01 -2.90 12.87
C TYR A 184 -9.30 -2.15 13.20
N THR A 185 -9.32 -1.41 14.32
CA THR A 185 -10.50 -0.63 14.76
C THR A 185 -10.69 0.65 13.96
N LEU A 186 -9.61 1.24 13.44
CA LEU A 186 -9.65 2.44 12.58
C LEU A 186 -10.13 2.14 11.14
N ILE A 187 -10.39 0.88 10.82
CA ILE A 187 -11.14 0.49 9.62
C ILE A 187 -12.61 0.35 10.04
N PRO A 188 -13.39 1.44 10.02
CA PRO A 188 -14.72 1.48 10.66
C PRO A 188 -15.71 0.48 10.07
N TYR A 189 -15.43 -0.06 8.89
CA TYR A 189 -16.28 -1.02 8.17
C TYR A 189 -15.65 -2.40 8.01
N GLY A 190 -14.56 -2.67 8.73
CA GLY A 190 -13.83 -3.92 8.62
C GLY A 190 -12.99 -4.04 7.34
N LEU A 191 -12.40 -5.22 7.15
CA LEU A 191 -11.66 -5.53 5.93
C LEU A 191 -12.62 -5.66 4.75
N HIS A 192 -12.12 -5.32 3.56
CA HIS A 192 -12.87 -5.51 2.32
C HIS A 192 -13.27 -6.98 2.13
N VAL A 193 -14.55 -7.20 1.85
CA VAL A 193 -15.08 -8.54 1.57
C VAL A 193 -15.29 -8.67 0.05
N VAL A 194 -14.48 -9.51 -0.56
CA VAL A 194 -14.53 -9.76 -2.01
C VAL A 194 -15.88 -10.33 -2.41
N GLY A 195 -16.48 -9.77 -3.46
CA GLY A 195 -17.80 -10.18 -3.93
C GLY A 195 -18.98 -9.58 -3.16
N GLN A 196 -18.72 -8.75 -2.15
CA GLN A 196 -19.75 -8.03 -1.41
C GLN A 196 -19.74 -6.54 -1.75
N ALA A 197 -20.90 -6.00 -2.07
CA ALA A 197 -21.03 -4.56 -2.27
C ALA A 197 -20.71 -3.78 -0.99
N MET A 198 -20.09 -2.62 -1.14
CA MET A 198 -19.78 -1.72 -0.01
C MET A 198 -21.06 -1.28 0.68
N ALA A 199 -21.04 -1.24 2.02
CA ALA A 199 -22.19 -0.77 2.80
C ALA A 199 -22.55 0.69 2.46
N PRO A 200 -23.83 1.08 2.43
CA PRO A 200 -24.26 2.44 2.03
C PRO A 200 -23.55 3.56 2.79
N GLN A 201 -23.36 3.40 4.08
CA GLN A 201 -22.66 4.38 4.91
C GLN A 201 -21.19 4.49 4.53
N ALA A 202 -20.50 3.38 4.23
CA ALA A 202 -19.13 3.37 3.78
C ALA A 202 -18.97 4.03 2.39
N VAL A 203 -19.96 3.86 1.51
CA VAL A 203 -20.00 4.56 0.22
C VAL A 203 -20.07 6.07 0.42
N LEU A 204 -20.97 6.54 1.28
CA LEU A 204 -21.14 7.96 1.57
C LEU A 204 -19.85 8.58 2.09
N GLU A 205 -19.22 7.95 3.07
CA GLU A 205 -17.96 8.44 3.67
C GLU A 205 -16.79 8.37 2.69
N THR A 206 -16.74 7.33 1.85
CA THR A 206 -15.74 7.24 0.78
C THR A 206 -15.91 8.38 -0.22
N LEU A 207 -17.13 8.69 -0.66
CA LEU A 207 -17.39 9.79 -1.59
C LEU A 207 -17.03 11.15 -0.97
N GLN A 208 -17.33 11.36 0.31
CA GLN A 208 -16.94 12.59 1.02
C GLN A 208 -15.43 12.73 1.10
N THR A 209 -14.73 11.63 1.42
CA THR A 209 -13.27 11.62 1.51
C THR A 209 -12.63 11.85 0.15
N CYS A 210 -13.18 11.27 -0.92
CA CYS A 210 -12.74 11.51 -2.30
C CYS A 210 -12.98 12.97 -2.72
N ALA A 211 -14.15 13.54 -2.44
CA ALA A 211 -14.45 14.94 -2.77
C ALA A 211 -13.44 15.89 -2.10
N LYS A 212 -13.12 15.63 -0.84
CA LYS A 212 -12.14 16.41 -0.09
C LYS A 212 -10.71 16.21 -0.61
N ALA A 213 -10.31 14.96 -0.90
CA ALA A 213 -8.95 14.65 -1.34
C ALA A 213 -8.65 15.12 -2.77
N TRP A 214 -9.60 14.97 -3.68
CA TRP A 214 -9.39 15.29 -5.10
C TRP A 214 -9.62 16.75 -5.45
N TYR A 215 -10.56 17.41 -4.75
CA TYR A 215 -11.06 18.71 -5.13
C TYR A 215 -11.08 19.74 -4.00
N GLU A 216 -10.64 19.37 -2.81
CA GLU A 216 -10.75 20.19 -1.58
C GLU A 216 -12.20 20.59 -1.26
N LEU A 217 -13.17 19.80 -1.73
CA LEU A 217 -14.59 20.08 -1.57
C LEU A 217 -15.16 19.44 -0.31
N VAL A 218 -15.89 20.24 0.46
CA VAL A 218 -16.77 19.76 1.53
C VAL A 218 -18.20 19.90 1.01
N LEU A 219 -18.77 18.77 0.58
CA LEU A 219 -20.14 18.76 0.04
C LEU A 219 -21.17 18.72 1.18
N PRO A 220 -22.30 19.42 1.03
CA PRO A 220 -23.43 19.32 1.97
C PRO A 220 -23.92 17.87 2.08
N ALA A 221 -24.33 17.46 3.28
CA ALA A 221 -24.77 16.09 3.56
C ALA A 221 -25.89 15.63 2.61
N GLN A 222 -26.85 16.49 2.30
CA GLN A 222 -27.94 16.17 1.37
C GLN A 222 -27.44 15.87 -0.06
N VAL A 223 -26.44 16.59 -0.55
CA VAL A 223 -25.83 16.37 -1.87
C VAL A 223 -25.08 15.05 -1.91
N LEU A 224 -24.28 14.79 -0.86
CA LEU A 224 -23.57 13.51 -0.70
C LEU A 224 -24.55 12.34 -0.63
N GLN A 225 -25.61 12.48 0.16
CA GLN A 225 -26.64 11.45 0.27
C GLN A 225 -27.30 11.18 -1.08
N THR A 226 -27.63 12.23 -1.85
CA THR A 226 -28.19 12.09 -3.21
C THR A 226 -27.26 11.26 -4.09
N LEU A 227 -25.95 11.54 -4.10
CA LEU A 227 -24.98 10.76 -4.86
C LEU A 227 -24.85 9.33 -4.34
N ALA A 228 -24.78 9.14 -3.02
CA ALA A 228 -24.65 7.82 -2.40
C ALA A 228 -25.86 6.92 -2.69
N ASP A 229 -27.07 7.47 -2.70
CA ASP A 229 -28.32 6.76 -3.01
C ASP A 229 -28.53 6.48 -4.50
N GLY A 230 -27.66 7.01 -5.37
CA GLY A 230 -27.71 6.78 -6.81
C GLY A 230 -28.41 7.85 -7.60
N GLY A 231 -28.65 9.02 -7.00
CA GLY A 231 -29.08 10.19 -7.73
C GLY A 231 -28.04 10.65 -8.74
N ALA A 232 -28.50 11.22 -9.85
CA ALA A 232 -27.61 11.71 -10.90
C ALA A 232 -26.79 12.92 -10.43
N ALA A 233 -25.56 13.05 -10.92
CA ALA A 233 -24.69 14.21 -10.67
C ALA A 233 -25.37 15.55 -11.03
N GLN A 234 -26.22 15.56 -12.04
CA GLN A 234 -27.00 16.73 -12.43
C GLN A 234 -27.96 17.18 -11.33
N GLN A 235 -28.62 16.24 -10.66
CA GLN A 235 -29.51 16.52 -9.53
C GLN A 235 -28.72 17.07 -8.33
N ALA A 236 -27.60 16.43 -8.00
CA ALA A 236 -26.70 16.90 -6.95
C ALA A 236 -26.18 18.32 -7.23
N TRP A 237 -25.85 18.60 -8.48
CA TRP A 237 -25.41 19.94 -8.91
C TRP A 237 -26.51 20.99 -8.78
N GLN A 238 -27.75 20.67 -9.16
CA GLN A 238 -28.89 21.55 -8.96
C GLN A 238 -29.16 21.88 -7.49
N GLN A 239 -29.00 20.89 -6.60
CA GLN A 239 -29.12 21.11 -5.16
C GLN A 239 -28.04 22.10 -4.65
N LEU A 240 -26.82 22.01 -5.16
CA LEU A 240 -25.75 22.97 -4.80
C LEU A 240 -26.07 24.40 -5.27
N GLN A 241 -26.62 24.56 -6.47
CA GLN A 241 -26.98 25.87 -6.99
C GLN A 241 -28.14 26.53 -6.23
N GLY A 242 -29.05 25.74 -5.65
CA GLY A 242 -30.16 26.21 -4.83
C GLY A 242 -29.87 26.35 -3.34
N GLY A 243 -28.65 26.01 -2.91
CA GLY A 243 -28.26 26.00 -1.50
C GLY A 243 -27.92 27.39 -0.93
N PRO A 244 -27.90 27.51 0.41
CA PRO A 244 -27.69 28.79 1.10
C PRO A 244 -26.24 29.32 1.03
N ALA A 245 -25.28 28.47 0.71
CA ALA A 245 -23.87 28.82 0.57
C ALA A 245 -23.30 28.31 -0.76
N PRO A 246 -22.57 29.14 -1.53
CA PRO A 246 -21.99 28.70 -2.79
C PRO A 246 -20.86 27.69 -2.52
N VAL A 247 -21.10 26.43 -2.90
CA VAL A 247 -20.03 25.43 -2.99
C VAL A 247 -19.56 25.44 -4.45
N LEU A 248 -18.29 25.75 -4.66
CA LEU A 248 -17.68 25.86 -6.00
C LEU A 248 -17.37 24.46 -6.58
N ALA A 249 -18.34 23.57 -6.60
CA ALA A 249 -18.22 22.28 -7.26
C ALA A 249 -18.69 22.37 -8.72
N THR A 250 -17.97 21.73 -9.61
CA THR A 250 -18.38 21.61 -11.02
C THR A 250 -19.22 20.35 -11.25
N LEU A 251 -20.04 20.36 -12.29
CA LEU A 251 -20.81 19.19 -12.68
C LEU A 251 -19.89 18.00 -13.00
N GLU A 252 -18.72 18.23 -13.61
CA GLU A 252 -17.74 17.19 -13.94
C GLU A 252 -17.18 16.49 -12.70
N GLN A 253 -16.91 17.25 -11.64
CA GLN A 253 -16.47 16.70 -10.36
C GLN A 253 -17.53 15.80 -9.73
N LEU A 254 -18.80 16.21 -9.76
CA LEU A 254 -19.91 15.38 -9.27
C LEU A 254 -20.13 14.14 -10.15
N GLN A 255 -19.97 14.25 -11.46
CA GLN A 255 -20.01 13.09 -12.38
C GLN A 255 -18.88 12.10 -12.10
N GLN A 256 -17.71 12.58 -11.70
CA GLN A 256 -16.62 11.68 -11.28
C GLN A 256 -16.98 10.94 -9.98
N LEU A 257 -17.58 11.61 -9.00
CA LEU A 257 -18.06 10.97 -7.77
C LEU A 257 -19.18 9.97 -8.05
N GLU A 258 -20.12 10.28 -8.95
CA GLU A 258 -21.17 9.36 -9.41
C GLU A 258 -20.57 8.09 -10.05
N ARG A 259 -19.59 8.24 -10.94
CA ARG A 259 -18.85 7.11 -11.55
C ARG A 259 -18.14 6.27 -10.48
N THR A 260 -17.47 6.95 -9.55
CA THR A 260 -16.77 6.28 -8.43
C THR A 260 -17.75 5.45 -7.60
N ARG A 261 -18.88 6.02 -7.21
CA ARG A 261 -19.94 5.28 -6.51
C ARG A 261 -20.39 4.04 -7.29
N SER A 262 -20.66 4.19 -8.57
CA SER A 262 -21.07 3.07 -9.43
C SER A 262 -20.03 1.94 -9.44
N GLN A 263 -18.75 2.29 -9.47
CA GLN A 263 -17.64 1.33 -9.46
C GLN A 263 -17.44 0.67 -8.08
N LEU A 264 -17.68 1.37 -6.99
CA LEU A 264 -17.60 0.84 -5.62
C LEU A 264 -18.70 -0.20 -5.32
N LEU A 265 -19.85 -0.06 -5.96
CA LEU A 265 -21.00 -0.95 -5.74
C LEU A 265 -21.04 -2.15 -6.69
N GLN A 266 -20.22 -2.18 -7.72
CA GLN A 266 -20.16 -3.30 -8.66
C GLN A 266 -19.05 -4.28 -8.26
N ASP A 267 -19.38 -5.57 -8.31
CA ASP A 267 -18.39 -6.62 -8.16
C ASP A 267 -17.56 -6.76 -9.44
N HIS A 268 -16.35 -6.18 -9.40
CA HIS A 268 -15.36 -6.34 -10.45
C HIS A 268 -14.32 -7.42 -10.11
N GLU A 269 -14.19 -7.77 -8.84
CA GLU A 269 -13.14 -8.63 -8.30
C GLU A 269 -13.40 -10.10 -8.62
N ILE A 270 -14.59 -10.61 -8.29
CA ILE A 270 -14.98 -11.98 -8.68
C ILE A 270 -14.96 -12.14 -10.22
N LYS A 271 -15.42 -11.11 -10.95
CA LYS A 271 -15.32 -11.10 -12.41
C LYS A 271 -13.87 -11.20 -12.89
N GLY A 272 -12.95 -10.48 -12.25
CA GLY A 272 -11.51 -10.53 -12.53
C GLY A 272 -10.92 -11.90 -12.24
N ILE A 273 -11.24 -12.50 -11.09
CA ILE A 273 -10.81 -13.85 -10.70
C ILE A 273 -11.32 -14.89 -11.70
N LEU A 274 -12.61 -14.88 -12.01
CA LEU A 274 -13.20 -15.82 -12.98
C LEU A 274 -12.58 -15.67 -14.35
N ARG A 275 -12.30 -14.43 -14.77
CA ARG A 275 -11.63 -14.16 -16.04
C ARG A 275 -10.20 -14.71 -16.07
N ALA A 276 -9.45 -14.58 -14.97
CA ALA A 276 -8.12 -15.16 -14.84
C ALA A 276 -8.15 -16.68 -14.84
N LEU A 277 -9.08 -17.30 -14.09
CA LEU A 277 -9.27 -18.76 -14.07
C LEU A 277 -9.70 -19.33 -15.41
N ASP A 278 -10.43 -18.55 -16.24
CA ASP A 278 -10.83 -18.91 -17.61
C ASP A 278 -9.68 -18.67 -18.63
N GLY A 279 -8.47 -18.35 -18.17
CA GLY A 279 -7.31 -18.11 -19.02
C GLY A 279 -7.42 -16.85 -19.90
N ARG A 280 -8.33 -15.95 -19.59
CA ARG A 280 -8.55 -14.72 -20.36
C ARG A 280 -7.65 -13.59 -19.86
N PHE A 281 -7.35 -12.68 -20.76
CA PHE A 281 -6.59 -11.48 -20.44
C PHE A 281 -7.29 -10.63 -19.37
N VAL A 282 -6.58 -10.37 -18.27
CA VAL A 282 -6.98 -9.44 -17.22
C VAL A 282 -6.33 -8.09 -17.51
N ALA A 283 -7.15 -7.08 -17.80
CA ALA A 283 -6.68 -5.76 -18.20
C ALA A 283 -5.81 -5.12 -17.11
N PRO A 284 -4.71 -4.45 -17.47
CA PRO A 284 -3.85 -3.77 -16.49
C PRO A 284 -4.54 -2.54 -15.90
N ALA A 285 -4.12 -2.17 -14.70
CA ALA A 285 -4.49 -0.93 -14.03
C ALA A 285 -3.35 -0.42 -13.16
N PRO A 286 -3.24 0.90 -12.94
CA PRO A 286 -2.35 1.41 -11.93
C PRO A 286 -2.79 0.91 -10.55
N GLY A 287 -1.80 0.59 -9.71
CA GLY A 287 -2.03 0.39 -8.28
C GLY A 287 -1.81 1.70 -7.53
N GLY A 288 -2.35 1.78 -6.34
CA GLY A 288 -2.24 2.93 -5.48
C GLY A 288 -3.40 3.03 -4.50
N ASP A 289 -3.40 4.08 -3.73
CA ASP A 289 -4.50 4.46 -2.87
C ASP A 289 -5.57 5.21 -3.67
N LEU A 290 -6.85 4.92 -3.41
CA LEU A 290 -7.98 5.54 -4.11
C LEU A 290 -7.95 7.08 -4.05
N LEU A 291 -7.51 7.63 -2.92
CA LEU A 291 -7.49 9.08 -2.73
C LEU A 291 -6.40 9.80 -3.54
N ARG A 292 -5.38 9.05 -3.98
CA ARG A 292 -4.28 9.59 -4.82
C ARG A 292 -4.41 9.18 -6.27
N THR A 293 -4.96 8.01 -6.52
CA THR A 293 -5.02 7.39 -7.84
C THR A 293 -6.44 6.88 -8.11
N PRO A 294 -7.37 7.75 -8.52
CA PRO A 294 -8.76 7.37 -8.81
C PRO A 294 -8.87 6.22 -9.82
N GLU A 295 -7.87 6.06 -10.67
CA GLU A 295 -7.79 5.04 -11.71
C GLU A 295 -7.59 3.62 -11.17
N VAL A 296 -7.38 3.43 -9.86
CA VAL A 296 -7.42 2.07 -9.25
C VAL A 296 -8.79 1.44 -9.40
N LEU A 297 -9.84 2.26 -9.55
CA LEU A 297 -11.19 1.79 -9.89
C LEU A 297 -11.40 1.70 -11.42
N PRO A 298 -12.20 0.71 -11.86
CA PRO A 298 -12.69 -0.43 -11.08
C PRO A 298 -11.56 -1.38 -10.69
N THR A 299 -11.71 -2.07 -9.55
CA THR A 299 -10.83 -3.17 -9.14
C THR A 299 -10.98 -4.42 -10.02
N GLY A 300 -10.44 -5.55 -9.64
CA GLY A 300 -10.51 -6.77 -10.44
C GLY A 300 -9.56 -6.77 -11.65
N ARG A 301 -8.54 -5.93 -11.63
CA ARG A 301 -7.58 -5.74 -12.74
C ARG A 301 -6.16 -6.12 -12.35
N ASN A 302 -5.32 -6.34 -13.37
CA ASN A 302 -3.93 -6.75 -13.20
C ASN A 302 -3.06 -5.54 -12.83
N VAL A 303 -2.90 -5.31 -11.55
CA VAL A 303 -2.22 -4.14 -11.00
C VAL A 303 -0.77 -4.04 -11.46
N HIS A 304 -0.35 -2.85 -11.79
CA HIS A 304 1.05 -2.48 -11.97
C HIS A 304 1.42 -1.29 -11.08
N GLY A 305 2.64 -1.32 -10.56
CA GLY A 305 3.12 -0.27 -9.63
C GLY A 305 3.79 0.90 -10.29
N PHE A 306 3.95 0.86 -11.62
CA PHE A 306 4.84 1.79 -12.27
C PHE A 306 4.41 2.03 -13.72
N ASP A 307 4.05 3.27 -14.02
CA ASP A 307 4.01 3.77 -15.38
C ASP A 307 5.27 4.64 -15.60
N PRO A 308 6.27 4.16 -16.35
CA PRO A 308 7.51 4.88 -16.54
C PRO A 308 7.33 6.21 -17.30
N PHE A 309 6.21 6.38 -18.01
CA PHE A 309 5.89 7.62 -18.73
C PHE A 309 5.27 8.70 -17.83
N ARG A 310 4.87 8.35 -16.63
CA ARG A 310 4.27 9.28 -15.65
C ARG A 310 5.25 9.71 -14.54
N ILE A 311 6.48 9.17 -14.54
CA ILE A 311 7.49 9.44 -13.52
C ILE A 311 8.71 10.12 -14.14
N PRO A 312 9.18 11.21 -13.51
CA PRO A 312 8.59 11.91 -12.38
C PRO A 312 7.35 12.72 -12.78
N SER A 313 6.37 12.82 -11.87
CA SER A 313 5.20 13.69 -12.08
C SER A 313 5.60 15.17 -12.07
N ALA A 314 4.76 16.04 -12.59
CA ALA A 314 5.01 17.48 -12.59
C ALA A 314 5.21 18.05 -11.17
N TYR A 315 4.48 17.52 -10.19
CA TYR A 315 4.66 17.87 -8.78
C TYR A 315 6.02 17.36 -8.27
N ALA A 316 6.37 16.11 -8.55
CA ALA A 316 7.65 15.52 -8.15
C ALA A 316 8.85 16.30 -8.73
N VAL A 317 8.77 16.76 -9.98
CA VAL A 317 9.80 17.62 -10.59
C VAL A 317 9.99 18.91 -9.80
N LYS A 318 8.91 19.60 -9.47
CA LYS A 318 8.96 20.84 -8.69
C LYS A 318 9.47 20.61 -7.26
N ASP A 319 9.01 19.56 -6.60
CA ASP A 319 9.46 19.23 -5.25
C ASP A 319 10.89 18.71 -5.23
N GLY A 320 11.27 17.86 -6.16
CA GLY A 320 12.63 17.34 -6.33
C GLY A 320 13.66 18.46 -6.54
N ALA A 321 13.34 19.45 -7.37
CA ALA A 321 14.20 20.63 -7.54
C ALA A 321 14.39 21.40 -6.23
N ARG A 322 13.32 21.58 -5.46
CA ARG A 322 13.37 22.23 -4.13
C ARG A 322 14.21 21.44 -3.14
N GLN A 323 14.06 20.11 -3.12
CA GLN A 323 14.83 19.24 -2.23
C GLN A 323 16.31 19.21 -2.63
N ALA A 324 16.63 19.21 -3.93
CA ALA A 324 17.99 19.32 -4.42
C ALA A 324 18.66 20.62 -3.98
N GLN A 325 17.96 21.75 -4.11
CA GLN A 325 18.45 23.04 -3.67
C GLN A 325 18.71 23.07 -2.17
N ARG A 326 17.77 22.58 -1.35
CA ARG A 326 17.93 22.51 0.12
C ARG A 326 19.12 21.65 0.53
N LEU A 327 19.37 20.54 -0.18
CA LEU A 327 20.51 19.68 0.10
C LEU A 327 21.84 20.44 -0.09
N ILE A 328 21.97 21.16 -1.22
CA ILE A 328 23.16 21.96 -1.52
C ILE A 328 23.31 23.12 -0.52
N GLU A 329 22.25 23.87 -0.26
CA GLU A 329 22.24 24.97 0.69
C GLU A 329 22.66 24.52 2.10
N ARG A 330 22.15 23.38 2.53
CA ARG A 330 22.52 22.80 3.84
C ARG A 330 24.00 22.45 3.89
N TYR A 331 24.52 21.78 2.87
CA TYR A 331 25.93 21.40 2.80
C TYR A 331 26.86 22.62 2.82
N GLN A 332 26.47 23.68 2.12
CA GLN A 332 27.22 24.95 2.12
C GLN A 332 27.11 25.70 3.46
N ALA A 333 25.93 25.67 4.11
CA ALA A 333 25.73 26.28 5.42
C ALA A 333 26.57 25.59 6.51
N ASP A 334 26.88 24.31 6.35
CA ASP A 334 27.79 23.57 7.22
C ASP A 334 29.27 23.88 6.95
N GLY A 335 29.58 24.88 6.09
CA GLY A 335 30.92 25.40 5.83
C GLY A 335 31.68 24.71 4.69
N HIS A 336 31.00 23.88 3.88
CA HIS A 336 31.62 23.18 2.76
C HIS A 336 31.45 23.95 1.44
N ALA A 337 32.36 23.70 0.51
CA ALA A 337 32.20 24.13 -0.89
C ALA A 337 31.11 23.29 -1.58
N LEU A 338 30.78 23.60 -2.83
CA LEU A 338 29.90 22.75 -3.63
C LEU A 338 30.42 21.29 -3.66
N PRO A 339 29.58 20.30 -3.44
CA PRO A 339 30.00 18.90 -3.46
C PRO A 339 30.44 18.49 -4.87
N GLU A 340 31.58 17.83 -5.01
CA GLU A 340 32.06 17.28 -6.26
C GLU A 340 31.29 16.01 -6.67
N SER A 341 30.74 15.30 -5.70
CA SER A 341 29.92 14.10 -5.91
C SER A 341 28.84 13.98 -4.85
N ILE A 342 27.68 13.46 -5.24
CA ILE A 342 26.55 13.20 -4.35
C ILE A 342 26.08 11.77 -4.59
N ALA A 343 26.09 10.93 -3.55
CA ALA A 343 25.51 9.60 -3.60
C ALA A 343 24.02 9.68 -3.25
N MET A 344 23.16 9.18 -4.13
CA MET A 344 21.72 9.12 -3.92
C MET A 344 21.24 7.66 -3.97
N VAL A 345 20.55 7.23 -2.92
CA VAL A 345 19.93 5.91 -2.89
C VAL A 345 18.49 6.04 -3.38
N LEU A 346 18.18 5.39 -4.51
CA LEU A 346 16.87 5.46 -5.15
C LEU A 346 16.02 4.22 -4.76
N TRP A 347 15.31 4.31 -3.66
CA TRP A 347 14.39 3.26 -3.25
C TRP A 347 13.18 3.21 -4.20
N GLY A 348 12.89 2.01 -4.72
CA GLY A 348 11.75 1.79 -5.62
C GLY A 348 10.42 2.18 -4.97
N THR A 349 10.23 1.84 -3.71
CA THR A 349 9.02 2.18 -2.94
C THR A 349 8.82 3.67 -2.77
N ASP A 350 9.89 4.43 -2.51
CA ASP A 350 9.80 5.89 -2.35
C ASP A 350 9.47 6.58 -3.67
N ASN A 351 10.05 6.09 -4.77
CA ASN A 351 9.72 6.59 -6.10
C ASN A 351 8.27 6.30 -6.49
N LEU A 352 7.73 5.16 -6.08
CA LEU A 352 6.31 4.84 -6.31
C LEU A 352 5.37 5.69 -5.46
N LYS A 353 5.69 5.87 -4.16
CA LYS A 353 4.88 6.67 -3.24
C LYS A 353 4.87 8.17 -3.56
N THR A 354 5.97 8.67 -4.11
CA THR A 354 6.17 10.10 -4.38
C THR A 354 6.08 10.44 -5.87
N GLU A 355 5.66 9.50 -6.70
CA GLU A 355 5.60 9.65 -8.16
C GLU A 355 6.94 10.09 -8.78
N GLY A 356 8.03 9.53 -8.25
CA GLY A 356 9.39 9.80 -8.75
C GLY A 356 10.10 10.96 -8.07
N GLY A 357 9.74 11.34 -6.86
CA GLY A 357 10.42 12.41 -6.11
C GLY A 357 11.94 12.29 -6.05
N PRO A 358 12.50 11.15 -5.57
CA PRO A 358 13.95 10.94 -5.57
C PRO A 358 14.59 10.98 -6.96
N ILE A 359 13.93 10.46 -7.98
CA ILE A 359 14.40 10.55 -9.37
C ILE A 359 14.45 12.02 -9.83
N ALA A 360 13.40 12.78 -9.55
CA ALA A 360 13.34 14.20 -9.88
C ALA A 360 14.43 15.01 -9.16
N GLN A 361 14.72 14.69 -7.89
CA GLN A 361 15.80 15.30 -7.13
C GLN A 361 17.17 15.03 -7.77
N VAL A 362 17.43 13.77 -8.21
CA VAL A 362 18.67 13.43 -8.94
C VAL A 362 18.76 14.20 -10.24
N LEU A 363 17.69 14.24 -11.04
CA LEU A 363 17.67 14.99 -12.29
C LEU A 363 17.97 16.48 -12.07
N ALA A 364 17.40 17.08 -11.03
CA ALA A 364 17.66 18.48 -10.67
C ALA A 364 19.13 18.70 -10.25
N LEU A 365 19.72 17.79 -9.46
CA LEU A 365 21.14 17.84 -9.09
C LEU A 365 22.07 17.69 -10.30
N MET A 366 21.65 16.96 -11.33
CA MET A 366 22.36 16.83 -12.60
C MET A 366 22.17 18.04 -13.54
N GLY A 367 21.34 19.03 -13.16
CA GLY A 367 21.03 20.20 -13.98
C GLY A 367 20.03 19.94 -15.11
N ALA A 368 19.29 18.81 -15.08
CA ALA A 368 18.22 18.55 -16.03
C ALA A 368 17.07 19.57 -15.83
N ARG A 369 16.44 19.98 -16.93
CA ARG A 369 15.33 20.96 -16.96
C ARG A 369 14.12 20.37 -17.64
#